data_d1ffbdf0ea708b4eeadb1dd2f9a9623b
#
_entry.id   d1ffbdf0ea708b4eeadb1dd2f9a9623b
#
_cell.length_a   1.000
_cell.length_b   1.000
_cell.length_c   1.000
_cell.angle_alpha   90.00
_cell.angle_beta   90.00
_cell.angle_gamma   90.00
#
_symmetry.space_group_name_H-M   'P 1'
#
loop_
_entity.id
_entity.type
_entity.pdbx_description
1 polymer ?
#
loop_
_entity_poly.entity_id
_entity_poly.type
_entity_poly.pdbx_seq_one_letter_code
_entity_poly.pdbx_strand_id
1 'polypeptide(L)'
;MGPEGADVIACRVVEAEPPEVREFLAREWALADRGLFGADLDWTSRPVVVEARAGRELAGVALGEVVAGMARLHDLLVAERRRGRGLGGRLVELFCVRAADLGAARCFLRCPDTPRHRSFYERHGFTTIAVLPRYYHGHDFVEYLREPLAQEDRGER
;
A
#
# COMPACT_ATOMS: atom_id res chain seq x y z
N MET A 1 7.86 -42.86 34.91
CA MET A 1 7.25 -41.97 33.94
C MET A 1 8.17 -40.78 33.76
N GLY A 2 9.03 -40.85 32.74
CA GLY A 2 9.96 -39.77 32.46
C GLY A 2 9.21 -38.59 31.77
N PRO A 3 9.73 -37.37 31.88
CA PRO A 3 9.11 -36.24 31.17
C PRO A 3 9.20 -36.49 29.67
N GLU A 4 8.05 -36.42 29.00
CA GLU A 4 7.96 -36.41 27.54
C GLU A 4 8.93 -35.35 27.01
N GLY A 5 9.83 -35.80 26.09
CA GLY A 5 10.87 -34.95 25.56
C GLY A 5 10.29 -33.66 24.97
N ALA A 6 10.67 -32.53 25.56
CA ALA A 6 10.42 -31.24 24.96
C ALA A 6 11.05 -31.28 23.55
N ASP A 7 10.25 -31.12 22.53
CA ASP A 7 10.72 -30.98 21.14
C ASP A 7 11.77 -29.89 21.08
N VAL A 8 12.99 -30.24 20.75
CA VAL A 8 14.10 -29.29 20.64
C VAL A 8 13.87 -28.52 19.33
N ILE A 9 13.41 -27.29 19.48
CA ILE A 9 13.21 -26.40 18.32
C ILE A 9 14.55 -25.77 17.95
N ALA A 10 15.03 -26.07 16.74
CA ALA A 10 16.23 -25.47 16.16
C ALA A 10 15.86 -24.35 15.20
N CYS A 11 16.51 -23.18 15.37
CA CYS A 11 16.37 -22.04 14.45
C CYS A 11 17.59 -21.96 13.53
N ARG A 12 17.36 -21.74 12.23
CA ARG A 12 18.43 -21.55 11.24
C ARG A 12 18.04 -20.50 10.21
N VAL A 13 19.04 -19.83 9.66
CA VAL A 13 18.87 -18.98 8.47
C VAL A 13 18.92 -19.86 7.23
N VAL A 14 18.03 -19.63 6.29
CA VAL A 14 18.01 -20.26 4.95
C VAL A 14 18.16 -19.18 3.89
N GLU A 15 18.87 -19.48 2.80
CA GLU A 15 19.18 -18.50 1.75
C GLU A 15 18.04 -18.31 0.74
N ALA A 16 17.11 -19.24 0.67
CA ALA A 16 15.95 -19.18 -0.21
C ALA A 16 14.71 -19.66 0.55
N GLU A 17 13.55 -19.20 0.12
CA GLU A 17 12.27 -19.61 0.68
C GLU A 17 11.91 -21.04 0.24
N PRO A 18 11.90 -22.01 1.16
CA PRO A 18 11.46 -23.37 0.83
C PRO A 18 9.93 -23.41 0.59
N PRO A 19 9.42 -24.32 -0.27
CA PRO A 19 7.99 -24.44 -0.55
C PRO A 19 7.11 -24.62 0.71
N GLU A 20 7.58 -25.40 1.68
CA GLU A 20 6.90 -25.64 2.95
C GLU A 20 6.67 -24.39 3.79
N VAL A 21 7.48 -23.34 3.59
CA VAL A 21 7.29 -22.06 4.30
C VAL A 21 5.99 -21.40 3.85
N ARG A 22 5.66 -21.44 2.57
CA ARG A 22 4.40 -20.89 2.05
C ARG A 22 3.19 -21.64 2.56
N GLU A 23 3.26 -22.95 2.60
CA GLU A 23 2.19 -23.79 3.15
C GLU A 23 1.99 -23.51 4.65
N PHE A 24 3.08 -23.41 5.40
CA PHE A 24 3.04 -23.02 6.82
C PHE A 24 2.39 -21.66 7.00
N LEU A 25 2.85 -20.63 6.27
CA LEU A 25 2.31 -19.28 6.37
C LEU A 25 0.82 -19.23 6.03
N ALA A 26 0.39 -19.89 4.95
CA ALA A 26 -1.01 -19.91 4.54
C ALA A 26 -1.91 -20.52 5.63
N ARG A 27 -1.47 -21.62 6.26
CA ARG A 27 -2.21 -22.27 7.32
C ARG A 27 -2.28 -21.43 8.60
N GLU A 28 -1.15 -20.96 9.06
CA GLU A 28 -1.06 -20.22 10.34
C GLU A 28 -1.71 -18.82 10.23
N TRP A 29 -1.56 -18.14 9.09
CA TRP A 29 -2.26 -16.88 8.86
C TRP A 29 -3.77 -17.04 8.79
N ALA A 30 -4.29 -18.10 8.16
CA ALA A 30 -5.73 -18.35 8.14
C ALA A 30 -6.32 -18.53 9.55
N LEU A 31 -5.56 -19.13 10.48
CA LEU A 31 -5.95 -19.22 11.88
C LEU A 31 -5.88 -17.88 12.60
N ALA A 32 -4.81 -17.12 12.39
CA ALA A 32 -4.61 -15.80 12.98
C ALA A 32 -5.66 -14.79 12.51
N ASP A 33 -5.96 -14.76 11.22
CA ASP A 33 -6.94 -13.84 10.62
C ASP A 33 -8.36 -14.06 11.19
N ARG A 34 -8.77 -15.31 11.33
CA ARG A 34 -10.04 -15.63 11.99
C ARG A 34 -10.09 -15.16 13.44
N GLY A 35 -8.99 -15.31 14.17
CA GLY A 35 -8.87 -14.85 15.55
C GLY A 35 -8.87 -13.33 15.70
N LEU A 36 -8.22 -12.62 14.79
CA LEU A 36 -8.07 -11.16 14.84
C LEU A 36 -9.22 -10.40 14.19
N PHE A 37 -9.70 -10.87 13.04
CA PHE A 37 -10.66 -10.15 12.21
C PHE A 37 -12.03 -10.82 12.15
N GLY A 38 -12.17 -12.02 12.68
CA GLY A 38 -13.41 -12.79 12.64
C GLY A 38 -13.80 -13.28 11.24
N ALA A 39 -12.88 -13.20 10.26
CA ALA A 39 -13.10 -13.56 8.87
C ALA A 39 -11.81 -14.03 8.22
N ASP A 40 -11.95 -14.79 7.13
CA ASP A 40 -10.83 -15.11 6.23
C ASP A 40 -10.61 -13.90 5.32
N LEU A 41 -9.40 -13.34 5.33
CA LEU A 41 -9.04 -12.22 4.47
C LEU A 41 -8.43 -12.70 3.15
N ASP A 42 -8.78 -12.03 2.05
CA ASP A 42 -8.16 -12.25 0.75
C ASP A 42 -6.86 -11.43 0.65
N TRP A 43 -5.73 -12.08 0.92
CA TRP A 43 -4.40 -11.48 0.81
C TRP A 43 -3.84 -11.44 -0.61
N THR A 44 -4.67 -11.78 -1.62
CA THR A 44 -4.24 -11.70 -3.02
C THR A 44 -3.97 -10.25 -3.41
N SER A 45 -2.74 -9.97 -3.86
CA SER A 45 -2.38 -8.66 -4.39
C SER A 45 -3.03 -8.44 -5.76
N ARG A 46 -3.72 -7.33 -5.90
CA ARG A 46 -4.31 -6.85 -7.16
C ARG A 46 -3.60 -5.58 -7.58
N PRO A 47 -2.76 -5.62 -8.63
CA PRO A 47 -1.99 -4.47 -9.06
C PRO A 47 -2.89 -3.34 -9.57
N VAL A 48 -2.50 -2.11 -9.27
CA VAL A 48 -3.09 -0.90 -9.81
C VAL A 48 -2.00 -0.13 -10.55
N VAL A 49 -2.20 0.06 -11.85
CA VAL A 49 -1.28 0.78 -12.72
C VAL A 49 -2.06 1.87 -13.43
N VAL A 50 -1.64 3.12 -13.25
CA VAL A 50 -2.19 4.28 -13.96
C VAL A 50 -1.06 4.96 -14.69
N GLU A 51 -1.19 5.14 -15.99
CA GLU A 51 -0.20 5.81 -16.80
C GLU A 51 -0.76 7.07 -17.47
N ALA A 52 0.10 8.03 -17.67
CA ALA A 52 -0.16 9.18 -18.50
C ALA A 52 0.81 9.21 -19.68
N ARG A 53 0.29 9.36 -20.89
CA ARG A 53 1.11 9.40 -22.12
C ARG A 53 0.94 10.69 -22.88
N ALA A 54 2.00 11.09 -23.56
CA ALA A 54 2.00 12.13 -24.58
C ALA A 54 2.42 11.45 -25.91
N GLY A 55 1.46 11.05 -26.71
CA GLY A 55 1.70 10.16 -27.84
C GLY A 55 2.21 8.80 -27.37
N ARG A 56 3.38 8.39 -27.83
CA ARG A 56 4.03 7.13 -27.40
C ARG A 56 4.89 7.27 -26.13
N GLU A 57 5.14 8.49 -25.69
CA GLU A 57 6.02 8.75 -24.55
C GLU A 57 5.26 8.67 -23.23
N LEU A 58 5.84 7.96 -22.24
CA LEU A 58 5.34 7.93 -20.88
C LEU A 58 5.63 9.28 -20.19
N ALA A 59 4.60 9.98 -19.77
CA ALA A 59 4.67 11.28 -19.12
C ALA A 59 4.58 11.20 -17.58
N GLY A 60 3.98 10.14 -17.07
CA GLY A 60 3.87 9.91 -15.64
C GLY A 60 3.18 8.59 -15.34
N VAL A 61 3.28 8.15 -14.09
CA VAL A 61 2.77 6.87 -13.62
C VAL A 61 2.37 6.95 -12.14
N ALA A 62 1.32 6.21 -11.77
CA ALA A 62 1.03 5.82 -10.40
C ALA A 62 0.94 4.31 -10.34
N LEU A 63 1.73 3.69 -9.46
CA LEU A 63 1.83 2.24 -9.28
C LEU A 63 1.53 1.85 -7.85
N GLY A 64 0.84 0.74 -7.68
CA GLY A 64 0.59 0.16 -6.38
C GLY A 64 -0.27 -1.09 -6.48
N GLU A 65 -0.92 -1.42 -5.39
CA GLU A 65 -1.72 -2.63 -5.28
C GLU A 65 -2.88 -2.46 -4.31
N VAL A 66 -3.85 -3.35 -4.38
CA VAL A 66 -4.89 -3.54 -3.37
C VAL A 66 -4.73 -4.94 -2.76
N VAL A 67 -4.64 -5.00 -1.44
CA VAL A 67 -4.56 -6.24 -0.66
C VAL A 67 -5.50 -6.11 0.54
N ALA A 68 -6.36 -7.10 0.76
CA ALA A 68 -7.27 -7.18 1.91
C ALA A 68 -8.04 -5.85 2.16
N GLY A 69 -8.55 -5.21 1.10
CA GLY A 69 -9.32 -3.97 1.20
C GLY A 69 -8.49 -2.70 1.46
N MET A 70 -7.17 -2.79 1.41
CA MET A 70 -6.24 -1.68 1.58
C MET A 70 -5.47 -1.43 0.29
N ALA A 71 -5.48 -0.20 -0.23
CA ALA A 71 -4.59 0.20 -1.30
C ALA A 71 -3.25 0.71 -0.76
N ARG A 72 -2.18 0.38 -1.45
CA ARG A 72 -0.85 0.95 -1.25
C ARG A 72 -0.36 1.58 -2.54
N LEU A 73 -0.12 2.89 -2.51
CA LEU A 73 0.54 3.61 -3.59
C LEU A 73 2.06 3.53 -3.37
N HIS A 74 2.77 2.79 -4.24
CA HIS A 74 4.22 2.61 -4.15
C HIS A 74 4.97 3.73 -4.85
N ASP A 75 4.57 4.05 -6.08
CA ASP A 75 5.21 5.04 -6.91
C ASP A 75 4.21 6.03 -7.48
N LEU A 76 4.53 7.31 -7.39
CA LEU A 76 3.87 8.40 -8.10
C LEU A 76 4.95 9.28 -8.71
N LEU A 77 5.12 9.18 -10.01
CA LEU A 77 6.17 9.91 -10.70
C LEU A 77 5.65 10.59 -11.95
N VAL A 78 6.06 11.83 -12.14
CA VAL A 78 5.82 12.62 -13.35
C VAL A 78 7.16 13.02 -13.94
N ALA A 79 7.33 12.83 -15.25
CA ALA A 79 8.51 13.24 -15.98
C ALA A 79 8.81 14.74 -15.72
N GLU A 80 10.06 15.08 -15.44
CA GLU A 80 10.46 16.40 -14.94
C GLU A 80 9.89 17.54 -15.77
N ARG A 81 10.02 17.46 -17.10
CA ARG A 81 9.50 18.46 -18.06
C ARG A 81 7.98 18.57 -18.11
N ARG A 82 7.26 17.66 -17.48
CA ARG A 82 5.78 17.60 -17.43
C ARG A 82 5.21 18.00 -16.06
N ARG A 83 6.07 18.29 -15.08
CA ARG A 83 5.66 18.70 -13.73
C ARG A 83 5.02 20.08 -13.72
N GLY A 84 4.31 20.39 -12.63
CA GLY A 84 3.68 21.71 -12.43
C GLY A 84 2.41 21.94 -13.25
N ARG A 85 1.85 20.91 -13.90
CA ARG A 85 0.65 20.98 -14.76
C ARG A 85 -0.51 20.14 -14.24
N GLY A 86 -0.51 19.77 -12.97
CA GLY A 86 -1.61 19.00 -12.37
C GLY A 86 -1.59 17.50 -12.67
N LEU A 87 -0.62 16.99 -13.47
CA LEU A 87 -0.62 15.60 -13.91
C LEU A 87 -0.48 14.60 -12.74
N GLY A 88 0.34 14.90 -11.73
CA GLY A 88 0.46 14.07 -10.53
C GLY A 88 -0.86 13.93 -9.78
N GLY A 89 -1.62 15.02 -9.65
CA GLY A 89 -2.94 15.01 -9.04
C GLY A 89 -3.92 14.11 -9.79
N ARG A 90 -3.95 14.18 -11.12
CA ARG A 90 -4.80 13.31 -11.94
C ARG A 90 -4.43 11.84 -11.80
N LEU A 91 -3.14 11.53 -11.75
CA LEU A 91 -2.66 10.16 -11.56
C LEU A 91 -3.09 9.57 -10.21
N VAL A 92 -2.92 10.33 -9.12
CA VAL A 92 -3.29 9.86 -7.78
C VAL A 92 -4.81 9.71 -7.63
N GLU A 93 -5.61 10.59 -8.22
CA GLU A 93 -7.07 10.46 -8.20
C GLU A 93 -7.54 9.21 -8.97
N LEU A 94 -7.03 8.98 -10.18
CA LEU A 94 -7.35 7.79 -10.96
C LEU A 94 -6.89 6.50 -10.25
N PHE A 95 -5.74 6.54 -9.57
CA PHE A 95 -5.27 5.44 -8.74
C PHE A 95 -6.27 5.13 -7.63
N CYS A 96 -6.71 6.15 -6.88
CA CYS A 96 -7.67 5.98 -5.79
C CYS A 96 -9.03 5.47 -6.28
N VAL A 97 -9.54 5.98 -7.40
CA VAL A 97 -10.78 5.48 -8.04
C VAL A 97 -10.62 4.00 -8.39
N ARG A 98 -9.55 3.64 -9.09
CA ARG A 98 -9.31 2.24 -9.46
C ARG A 98 -9.14 1.33 -8.26
N ALA A 99 -8.47 1.80 -7.22
CA ALA A 99 -8.32 1.07 -5.97
C ALA A 99 -9.68 0.82 -5.29
N ALA A 100 -10.56 1.82 -5.27
CA ALA A 100 -11.92 1.69 -4.75
C ALA A 100 -12.75 0.67 -5.55
N ASP A 101 -12.66 0.67 -6.89
CA ASP A 101 -13.31 -0.33 -7.75
C ASP A 101 -12.84 -1.77 -7.43
N LEU A 102 -11.60 -1.91 -6.96
CA LEU A 102 -11.04 -3.18 -6.49
C LEU A 102 -11.37 -3.50 -5.02
N GLY A 103 -12.22 -2.70 -4.39
CA GLY A 103 -12.70 -2.92 -3.03
C GLY A 103 -11.83 -2.32 -1.93
N ALA A 104 -10.90 -1.42 -2.26
CA ALA A 104 -10.14 -0.73 -1.23
C ALA A 104 -10.97 0.38 -0.59
N ALA A 105 -11.09 0.37 0.74
CA ALA A 105 -11.70 1.44 1.52
C ALA A 105 -10.73 2.59 1.80
N ARG A 106 -9.43 2.30 1.78
CA ARG A 106 -8.34 3.20 2.21
C ARG A 106 -7.15 3.10 1.28
N CYS A 107 -6.41 4.21 1.15
CA CYS A 107 -5.12 4.22 0.47
C CYS A 107 -4.05 4.80 1.38
N PHE A 108 -2.93 4.12 1.50
CA PHE A 108 -1.78 4.67 2.19
C PHE A 108 -0.54 4.72 1.30
N LEU A 109 0.37 5.60 1.64
CA LEU A 109 1.64 5.77 0.97
C LEU A 109 2.69 6.27 1.96
N ARG A 110 3.94 6.14 1.57
CA ARG A 110 5.08 6.69 2.30
C ARG A 110 5.98 7.46 1.33
N CYS A 111 6.41 8.63 1.73
CA CYS A 111 7.34 9.44 0.92
C CYS A 111 8.26 10.28 1.82
N PRO A 112 9.35 10.87 1.26
CA PRO A 112 10.20 11.79 1.99
C PRO A 112 9.40 12.97 2.55
N ASP A 113 9.71 13.36 3.80
CA ASP A 113 9.08 14.49 4.46
C ASP A 113 9.60 15.82 3.93
N THR A 114 8.89 16.40 2.98
CA THR A 114 9.20 17.71 2.42
C THR A 114 7.95 18.58 2.35
N PRO A 115 8.07 19.92 2.43
CA PRO A 115 6.92 20.83 2.30
C PRO A 115 6.13 20.60 1.00
N ARG A 116 6.82 20.25 -0.09
CA ARG A 116 6.20 19.94 -1.38
C ARG A 116 5.33 18.70 -1.33
N HIS A 117 5.82 17.60 -0.73
CA HIS A 117 5.05 16.37 -0.60
C HIS A 117 3.87 16.55 0.34
N ARG A 118 4.05 17.23 1.48
CA ARG A 118 2.96 17.55 2.40
C ARG A 118 1.83 18.30 1.70
N SER A 119 2.14 19.45 1.11
CA SER A 119 1.17 20.27 0.40
C SER A 119 0.49 19.52 -0.75
N PHE A 120 1.22 18.64 -1.45
CA PHE A 120 0.65 17.85 -2.53
C PHE A 120 -0.37 16.83 -2.01
N TYR A 121 0.01 15.97 -1.06
CA TYR A 121 -0.86 14.91 -0.59
C TYR A 121 -2.05 15.41 0.23
N GLU A 122 -1.87 16.44 1.06
CA GLU A 122 -2.96 17.07 1.80
C GLU A 122 -4.04 17.63 0.86
N ARG A 123 -3.67 18.29 -0.23
CA ARG A 123 -4.63 18.76 -1.25
C ARG A 123 -5.39 17.64 -1.95
N HIS A 124 -4.86 16.43 -1.94
CA HIS A 124 -5.50 15.25 -2.50
C HIS A 124 -6.16 14.36 -1.43
N GLY A 125 -6.51 14.94 -0.27
CA GLY A 125 -7.29 14.29 0.77
C GLY A 125 -6.54 13.26 1.61
N PHE A 126 -5.20 13.27 1.56
CA PHE A 126 -4.38 12.43 2.43
C PHE A 126 -4.06 13.16 3.73
N THR A 127 -4.07 12.45 4.83
CA THR A 127 -3.68 12.93 6.16
C THR A 127 -2.42 12.22 6.63
N THR A 128 -1.56 12.92 7.36
CA THR A 128 -0.38 12.34 7.99
C THR A 128 -0.81 11.40 9.12
N ILE A 129 -0.30 10.17 9.11
CA ILE A 129 -0.56 9.17 10.17
C ILE A 129 0.68 8.81 10.96
N ALA A 130 1.87 8.96 10.38
CA ALA A 130 3.14 8.73 11.07
C ALA A 130 4.27 9.56 10.48
N VAL A 131 5.22 9.95 11.33
CA VAL A 131 6.51 10.50 10.93
C VAL A 131 7.58 9.49 11.31
N LEU A 132 8.47 9.18 10.37
CA LEU A 132 9.51 8.18 10.49
C LEU A 132 10.88 8.89 10.46
N PRO A 133 11.46 9.22 11.63
CA PRO A 133 12.72 9.97 11.67
C PRO A 133 13.86 9.16 11.09
N ARG A 134 14.67 9.77 10.23
CA ARG A 134 15.87 9.17 9.62
C ARG A 134 15.63 7.80 8.99
N TYR A 135 14.45 7.60 8.42
CA TYR A 135 13.98 6.32 7.90
C TYR A 135 14.84 5.78 6.75
N TYR A 136 15.25 6.65 5.83
CA TYR A 136 16.01 6.21 4.66
C TYR A 136 17.15 7.21 4.34
N HIS A 137 18.39 6.72 4.33
CA HIS A 137 19.60 7.52 4.13
C HIS A 137 19.67 8.81 4.98
N GLY A 138 19.20 8.73 6.23
CA GLY A 138 19.18 9.86 7.15
C GLY A 138 18.06 10.88 6.93
N HIS A 139 17.19 10.65 5.94
CA HIS A 139 16.02 11.50 5.68
C HIS A 139 14.79 11.03 6.43
N ASP A 140 14.00 11.98 6.90
CA ASP A 140 12.70 11.71 7.49
C ASP A 140 11.69 11.36 6.39
N PHE A 141 10.78 10.46 6.72
CA PHE A 141 9.67 10.07 5.86
C PHE A 141 8.35 10.28 6.60
N VAL A 142 7.29 10.38 5.84
CA VAL A 142 5.92 10.52 6.34
C VAL A 142 5.05 9.44 5.73
N GLU A 143 4.22 8.82 6.55
CA GLU A 143 3.12 7.98 6.10
C GLU A 143 1.83 8.79 6.04
N TYR A 144 1.12 8.61 4.94
CA TYR A 144 -0.15 9.25 4.66
C TYR A 144 -1.24 8.21 4.48
N LEU A 145 -2.44 8.58 4.89
CA LEU A 145 -3.67 7.81 4.71
C LEU A 145 -4.74 8.70 4.07
N ARG A 146 -5.47 8.15 3.11
CA ARG A 146 -6.70 8.72 2.57
C ARG A 146 -7.84 7.71 2.76
N GLU A 147 -8.92 8.15 3.40
CA GLU A 147 -10.16 7.40 3.62
C GLU A 147 -11.36 8.36 3.75
N PRO A 148 -12.54 7.97 3.28
CA PRO A 148 -12.81 6.83 2.42
C PRO A 148 -12.32 7.06 0.99
N LEU A 149 -12.04 6.00 0.24
CA LEU A 149 -11.71 6.11 -1.19
C LEU A 149 -12.95 6.19 -2.07
N ALA A 150 -14.00 5.43 -1.74
CA ALA A 150 -15.30 5.57 -2.39
C ALA A 150 -15.91 6.92 -1.96
N GLN A 151 -16.35 7.72 -2.90
CA GLN A 151 -17.24 8.84 -2.60
C GLN A 151 -18.52 8.21 -2.02
N GLU A 152 -18.89 8.57 -0.81
CA GLU A 152 -20.24 8.34 -0.34
C GLU A 152 -21.17 9.00 -1.38
N ASP A 153 -22.02 8.19 -1.98
CA ASP A 153 -23.07 8.67 -2.87
C ASP A 153 -23.89 9.68 -2.03
N ARG A 154 -23.64 10.97 -2.23
CA ARG A 154 -24.46 12.00 -1.62
C ARG A 154 -25.80 11.89 -2.32
N GLY A 155 -26.60 10.95 -1.80
CA GLY A 155 -27.96 10.80 -2.21
C GLY A 155 -28.62 12.18 -2.27
N GLU A 156 -29.01 12.56 -3.45
CA GLU A 156 -29.87 13.69 -3.70
C GLU A 156 -31.07 13.62 -2.76
N ARG A 157 -31.19 14.62 -1.94
CA ARG A 157 -32.44 14.97 -1.27
C ARG A 157 -33.02 16.21 -1.92
#